data_dbfd1d8f97437144dcc76bfbda472848
#
_entry.id   dbfd1d8f97437144dcc76bfbda472848
#
_cell.length_a   1.000
_cell.length_b   1.000
_cell.length_c   1.000
_cell.angle_alpha   90.00
_cell.angle_beta   90.00
_cell.angle_gamma   90.00
#
_symmetry.space_group_name_H-M   'P 1'
#
loop_
_entity.id
_entity.type
_entity.pdbx_description
1 polymer ?
#
loop_
_entity_poly.entity_id
_entity_poly.type
_entity_poly.pdbx_seq_one_letter_code
_entity_poly.pdbx_strand_id
1 'polypeptide(L)'
;LQKITGFIWTYAITNPGVNALRTPVYAEMVNIVNDKPVEFSKYKFDADTIRSMFDNFSFNNARPITKAMIAWWAYQNDKQPLLSLETTFEIEHIYARNRNEKENSLTDARNVESLGNKALLEKRINIRASDYRFTDKKKYYEGFTNSKGQVKEGTGVVELLDLTATSADFTENDIIDRYKKMIDCFINYLQKNSLIK
;
A
#
# COMPACT_ATOMS: atom_id res chain seq x y z
N LEU A 1 15.99 9.87 6.12
CA LEU A 1 14.80 9.09 6.48
C LEU A 1 14.35 8.20 5.32
N GLN A 2 14.18 8.71 4.09
CA GLN A 2 13.70 7.94 2.93
C GLN A 2 14.55 6.69 2.65
N LYS A 3 15.88 6.79 2.67
CA LYS A 3 16.78 5.65 2.48
C LYS A 3 16.57 4.57 3.56
N ILE A 4 16.40 4.97 4.81
CA ILE A 4 16.12 4.04 5.93
C ILE A 4 14.81 3.30 5.71
N THR A 5 13.74 4.03 5.36
CA THR A 5 12.43 3.44 5.09
C THR A 5 12.48 2.43 3.94
N GLY A 6 13.06 2.82 2.81
CA GLY A 6 13.22 1.93 1.65
C GLY A 6 14.02 0.67 2.01
N PHE A 7 15.13 0.83 2.74
CA PHE A 7 15.94 -0.28 3.18
C PHE A 7 15.16 -1.25 4.09
N ILE A 8 14.51 -0.73 5.15
CA ILE A 8 13.78 -1.57 6.12
C ILE A 8 12.68 -2.37 5.43
N TRP A 9 11.89 -1.76 4.58
CA TRP A 9 10.79 -2.45 3.90
C TRP A 9 11.32 -3.54 2.95
N THR A 10 12.31 -3.22 2.13
CA THR A 10 12.89 -4.18 1.20
C THR A 10 13.54 -5.33 1.95
N TYR A 11 14.36 -5.01 2.96
CA TYR A 11 15.10 -6.03 3.72
C TYR A 11 14.17 -6.95 4.52
N ALA A 12 13.10 -6.41 5.11
CA ALA A 12 12.12 -7.21 5.86
C ALA A 12 11.37 -8.23 4.98
N ILE A 13 11.17 -7.92 3.70
CA ILE A 13 10.53 -8.82 2.74
C ILE A 13 11.53 -9.83 2.16
N THR A 14 12.72 -9.37 1.80
CA THR A 14 13.73 -10.21 1.13
C THR A 14 14.53 -11.09 2.10
N ASN A 15 14.55 -10.75 3.39
CA ASN A 15 15.29 -11.45 4.43
C ASN A 15 14.39 -11.72 5.65
N PRO A 16 13.40 -12.61 5.52
CA PRO A 16 12.47 -12.87 6.61
C PRO A 16 13.17 -13.50 7.81
N GLY A 17 13.00 -12.91 8.99
CA GLY A 17 13.56 -13.41 10.25
C GLY A 17 13.36 -12.42 11.38
N VAL A 18 13.11 -12.91 12.58
CA VAL A 18 12.77 -12.09 13.76
C VAL A 18 13.80 -11.00 14.06
N ASN A 19 15.08 -11.28 13.82
CA ASN A 19 16.20 -10.37 14.09
C ASN A 19 16.96 -9.95 12.82
N ALA A 20 16.40 -10.19 11.62
CA ALA A 20 17.12 -9.97 10.37
C ALA A 20 17.63 -8.53 10.21
N LEU A 21 16.84 -7.55 10.60
CA LEU A 21 17.19 -6.13 10.52
C LEU A 21 18.25 -5.67 11.53
N ARG A 22 18.51 -6.44 12.60
CA ARG A 22 19.39 -6.00 13.69
C ARG A 22 20.81 -5.66 13.20
N THR A 23 21.43 -6.56 12.46
CA THR A 23 22.81 -6.40 12.00
C THR A 23 22.97 -5.26 10.98
N PRO A 24 22.18 -5.20 9.88
CA PRO A 24 22.36 -4.15 8.89
C PRO A 24 21.99 -2.75 9.41
N VAL A 25 21.04 -2.65 10.34
CA VAL A 25 20.60 -1.34 10.88
C VAL A 25 21.55 -0.81 11.94
N TYR A 26 22.20 -1.70 12.72
CA TYR A 26 23.08 -1.28 13.82
C TYR A 26 24.23 -0.36 13.34
N ALA A 27 24.90 -0.72 12.26
CA ALA A 27 25.98 0.11 11.72
C ALA A 27 25.51 1.51 11.32
N GLU A 28 24.31 1.61 10.75
CA GLU A 28 23.73 2.88 10.34
C GLU A 28 23.22 3.70 11.53
N MET A 29 22.78 3.05 12.62
CA MET A 29 22.47 3.74 13.87
C MET A 29 23.74 4.40 14.47
N VAL A 30 24.88 3.71 14.43
CA VAL A 30 26.16 4.29 14.84
C VAL A 30 26.54 5.47 13.95
N ASN A 31 26.31 5.39 12.65
CA ASN A 31 26.51 6.51 11.73
C ASN A 31 25.65 7.72 12.12
N ILE A 32 24.36 7.51 12.38
CA ILE A 32 23.43 8.58 12.79
C ILE A 32 23.90 9.27 14.08
N VAL A 33 24.28 8.48 15.09
CA VAL A 33 24.78 9.04 16.39
C VAL A 33 26.04 9.89 16.22
N ASN A 34 26.86 9.58 15.20
CA ASN A 34 28.10 10.31 14.88
C ASN A 34 27.94 11.33 13.75
N ASP A 35 26.72 11.75 13.43
CA ASP A 35 26.39 12.69 12.35
C ASP A 35 26.96 12.27 10.96
N LYS A 36 27.11 10.97 10.74
CA LYS A 36 27.58 10.41 9.47
C LYS A 36 26.40 10.06 8.54
N PRO A 37 26.61 10.08 7.21
CA PRO A 37 25.59 9.66 6.26
C PRO A 37 25.14 8.21 6.45
N VAL A 38 23.84 7.96 6.25
CA VAL A 38 23.29 6.62 6.18
C VAL A 38 23.46 6.08 4.76
N GLU A 39 24.20 4.98 4.60
CA GLU A 39 24.61 4.50 3.29
C GLU A 39 24.15 3.09 2.92
N PHE A 40 24.04 2.18 3.89
CA PHE A 40 23.80 0.76 3.65
C PHE A 40 24.72 0.16 2.56
N SER A 41 25.99 0.58 2.54
CA SER A 41 26.94 0.30 1.43
C SER A 41 27.17 -1.19 1.18
N LYS A 42 27.04 -2.03 2.23
CA LYS A 42 27.16 -3.49 2.14
C LYS A 42 25.88 -4.20 1.73
N TYR A 43 24.77 -3.48 1.65
CA TYR A 43 23.43 -4.03 1.45
C TYR A 43 22.74 -3.32 0.28
N LYS A 44 23.07 -3.76 -0.94
CA LYS A 44 22.40 -3.28 -2.15
C LYS A 44 21.48 -4.38 -2.67
N PHE A 45 20.34 -3.96 -3.15
CA PHE A 45 19.33 -4.86 -3.68
C PHE A 45 19.46 -5.00 -5.20
N ASP A 46 18.95 -6.09 -5.71
CA ASP A 46 18.74 -6.33 -7.13
C ASP A 46 17.26 -6.14 -7.46
N ALA A 47 16.94 -5.41 -8.52
CA ALA A 47 15.56 -5.05 -8.85
C ALA A 47 14.69 -6.26 -9.19
N ASP A 48 15.23 -7.25 -9.92
CA ASP A 48 14.47 -8.44 -10.31
C ASP A 48 14.23 -9.35 -9.11
N THR A 49 15.22 -9.45 -8.23
CA THR A 49 15.07 -10.15 -6.95
C THR A 49 13.98 -9.52 -6.10
N ILE A 50 13.94 -8.17 -6.02
CA ILE A 50 12.85 -7.47 -5.29
C ILE A 50 11.50 -7.84 -5.88
N ARG A 51 11.32 -7.73 -7.21
CA ARG A 51 10.05 -8.07 -7.87
C ARG A 51 9.61 -9.48 -7.49
N SER A 52 10.48 -10.45 -7.71
CA SER A 52 10.18 -11.86 -7.40
C SER A 52 9.79 -12.10 -5.94
N MET A 53 10.50 -11.46 -4.99
CA MET A 53 10.22 -11.62 -3.57
C MET A 53 8.91 -10.93 -3.17
N PHE A 54 8.61 -9.78 -3.73
CA PHE A 54 7.38 -9.05 -3.48
C PHE A 54 6.17 -9.76 -4.09
N ASP A 55 6.30 -10.36 -5.28
CA ASP A 55 5.25 -11.15 -5.93
C ASP A 55 4.82 -12.36 -5.08
N ASN A 56 5.77 -12.93 -4.34
CA ASN A 56 5.53 -14.08 -3.46
C ASN A 56 5.21 -13.67 -2.00
N PHE A 57 5.23 -12.38 -1.68
CA PHE A 57 4.99 -11.92 -0.31
C PHE A 57 3.49 -11.71 -0.06
N SER A 58 2.99 -12.30 1.03
CA SER A 58 1.60 -12.08 1.44
C SER A 58 1.46 -10.76 2.21
N PHE A 59 0.85 -9.78 1.58
CA PHE A 59 0.55 -8.47 2.17
C PHE A 59 -0.76 -8.48 2.97
N ASN A 60 -0.91 -9.43 3.90
CA ASN A 60 -2.11 -9.47 4.73
C ASN A 60 -2.20 -8.26 5.69
N ASN A 61 -3.41 -7.98 6.17
CA ASN A 61 -3.69 -6.78 6.98
C ASN A 61 -3.04 -6.79 8.37
N ALA A 62 -2.60 -7.95 8.87
CA ALA A 62 -1.92 -8.06 10.15
C ALA A 62 -0.45 -7.61 10.10
N ARG A 63 0.11 -7.46 8.89
CA ARG A 63 1.50 -7.03 8.72
C ARG A 63 1.60 -5.49 8.70
N PRO A 64 2.34 -4.86 9.61
CA PRO A 64 2.49 -3.39 9.64
C PRO A 64 3.00 -2.81 8.31
N ILE A 65 3.88 -3.54 7.62
CA ILE A 65 4.44 -3.14 6.32
C ILE A 65 3.36 -2.96 5.26
N THR A 66 2.29 -3.75 5.29
CA THR A 66 1.17 -3.61 4.34
C THR A 66 0.55 -2.22 4.43
N LYS A 67 0.18 -1.79 5.65
CA LYS A 67 -0.39 -0.46 5.86
C LYS A 67 0.60 0.65 5.54
N ALA A 68 1.87 0.46 5.89
CA ALA A 68 2.91 1.45 5.61
C ALA A 68 3.11 1.66 4.11
N MET A 69 3.14 0.58 3.31
CA MET A 69 3.33 0.67 1.86
C MET A 69 2.11 1.29 1.15
N ILE A 70 0.88 0.96 1.55
CA ILE A 70 -0.30 1.60 0.94
C ILE A 70 -0.43 3.07 1.34
N ALA A 71 -0.02 3.45 2.57
CA ALA A 71 0.05 4.85 2.96
C ALA A 71 1.12 5.59 2.14
N TRP A 72 2.31 5.01 1.99
CA TRP A 72 3.35 5.57 1.13
C TRP A 72 2.86 5.72 -0.31
N TRP A 73 2.13 4.73 -0.85
CA TRP A 73 1.58 4.78 -2.19
C TRP A 73 0.57 5.92 -2.37
N ALA A 74 -0.34 6.13 -1.42
CA ALA A 74 -1.28 7.24 -1.47
C ALA A 74 -0.58 8.59 -1.65
N TYR A 75 0.58 8.78 -1.00
CA TYR A 75 1.40 9.99 -1.09
C TYR A 75 2.31 10.05 -2.33
N GLN A 76 2.27 9.07 -3.25
CA GLN A 76 2.90 9.20 -4.57
C GLN A 76 2.04 10.02 -5.54
N ASN A 77 0.81 10.30 -5.20
CA ASN A 77 -0.05 11.22 -5.95
C ASN A 77 0.26 12.66 -5.50
N ASP A 78 0.76 13.48 -6.41
CA ASP A 78 1.14 14.88 -6.13
C ASP A 78 -0.04 15.76 -5.64
N LYS A 79 -1.27 15.33 -5.89
CA LYS A 79 -2.49 16.01 -5.43
C LYS A 79 -2.93 15.58 -4.02
N GLN A 80 -2.28 14.55 -3.45
CA GLN A 80 -2.66 14.04 -2.13
C GLN A 80 -2.33 15.05 -1.04
N PRO A 81 -3.34 15.66 -0.39
CA PRO A 81 -3.08 16.54 0.76
C PRO A 81 -2.65 15.72 1.96
N LEU A 82 -2.05 16.39 2.93
CA LEU A 82 -1.72 15.76 4.20
C LEU A 82 -3.01 15.27 4.88
N LEU A 83 -3.07 13.97 5.12
CA LEU A 83 -4.17 13.34 5.83
C LEU A 83 -4.10 13.66 7.33
N SER A 84 -5.26 13.87 7.95
CA SER A 84 -5.33 14.21 9.38
C SER A 84 -4.79 13.09 10.25
N LEU A 85 -3.88 13.43 11.17
CA LEU A 85 -3.34 12.48 12.16
C LEU A 85 -4.39 12.04 13.19
N GLU A 86 -5.47 12.79 13.34
CA GLU A 86 -6.59 12.45 14.25
C GLU A 86 -7.54 11.43 13.63
N THR A 87 -7.44 11.21 12.33
CA THR A 87 -8.28 10.27 11.61
C THR A 87 -7.69 8.86 11.66
N THR A 88 -8.49 7.90 12.12
CA THR A 88 -8.11 6.49 12.04
C THR A 88 -8.29 5.99 10.62
N PHE A 89 -7.21 5.53 10.01
CA PHE A 89 -7.20 4.86 8.71
C PHE A 89 -7.07 3.36 8.87
N GLU A 90 -7.75 2.61 8.01
CA GLU A 90 -7.70 1.15 7.90
C GLU A 90 -7.28 0.73 6.49
N ILE A 91 -7.03 -0.56 6.31
CA ILE A 91 -6.76 -1.15 5.01
C ILE A 91 -8.09 -1.54 4.37
N GLU A 92 -8.42 -0.91 3.28
CA GLU A 92 -9.54 -1.26 2.41
C GLU A 92 -9.13 -2.32 1.39
N HIS A 93 -10.00 -3.31 1.14
CA HIS A 93 -9.93 -4.18 -0.03
C HIS A 93 -10.88 -3.63 -1.11
N ILE A 94 -10.31 -3.04 -2.15
CA ILE A 94 -11.09 -2.42 -3.23
C ILE A 94 -11.98 -3.49 -3.89
N TYR A 95 -11.40 -4.63 -4.27
CA TYR A 95 -12.13 -5.86 -4.58
C TYR A 95 -12.40 -6.61 -3.27
N ALA A 96 -13.67 -6.74 -2.89
CA ALA A 96 -14.06 -7.26 -1.59
C ALA A 96 -13.68 -8.74 -1.40
N ARG A 97 -13.12 -9.08 -0.22
CA ARG A 97 -12.83 -10.48 0.15
C ARG A 97 -14.04 -11.39 0.04
N ASN A 98 -15.18 -10.95 0.59
CA ASN A 98 -16.43 -11.70 0.58
C ASN A 98 -16.93 -11.99 -0.85
N ARG A 99 -16.66 -11.08 -1.80
CA ARG A 99 -16.93 -11.34 -3.21
C ARG A 99 -16.11 -12.52 -3.72
N ASN A 100 -14.81 -12.56 -3.42
CA ASN A 100 -13.97 -13.70 -3.82
C ASN A 100 -14.42 -15.02 -3.17
N GLU A 101 -14.75 -15.00 -1.88
CA GLU A 101 -15.20 -16.17 -1.15
C GLU A 101 -16.50 -16.75 -1.72
N LYS A 102 -17.43 -15.90 -2.16
CA LYS A 102 -18.74 -16.33 -2.68
C LYS A 102 -18.74 -16.63 -4.17
N GLU A 103 -18.00 -15.87 -4.96
CA GLU A 103 -18.08 -15.93 -6.42
C GLU A 103 -16.90 -16.70 -7.04
N ASN A 104 -15.78 -16.86 -6.29
CA ASN A 104 -14.53 -17.45 -6.78
C ASN A 104 -14.13 -16.90 -8.17
N SER A 105 -14.29 -15.58 -8.35
CA SER A 105 -14.20 -14.92 -9.66
C SER A 105 -12.80 -14.42 -9.99
N LEU A 106 -11.82 -14.56 -9.08
CA LEU A 106 -10.42 -14.30 -9.39
C LEU A 106 -9.77 -15.57 -9.95
N THR A 107 -8.99 -15.43 -11.00
CA THR A 107 -8.17 -16.53 -11.56
C THR A 107 -7.10 -16.96 -10.56
N ASP A 108 -6.50 -16.01 -9.87
CA ASP A 108 -5.59 -16.26 -8.75
C ASP A 108 -6.16 -15.65 -7.47
N ALA A 109 -6.65 -16.49 -6.57
CA ALA A 109 -7.23 -16.07 -5.29
C ALA A 109 -6.24 -15.26 -4.41
N ARG A 110 -4.91 -15.39 -4.62
CA ARG A 110 -3.91 -14.61 -3.90
C ARG A 110 -4.01 -13.12 -4.20
N ASN A 111 -4.58 -12.74 -5.34
CA ASN A 111 -4.78 -11.35 -5.73
C ASN A 111 -5.68 -10.57 -4.76
N VAL A 112 -6.52 -11.25 -3.97
CA VAL A 112 -7.27 -10.61 -2.87
C VAL A 112 -6.33 -9.92 -1.86
N GLU A 113 -5.19 -10.55 -1.56
CA GLU A 113 -4.21 -10.03 -0.59
C GLU A 113 -3.07 -9.24 -1.25
N SER A 114 -3.12 -9.03 -2.57
CA SER A 114 -2.16 -8.17 -3.29
C SER A 114 -2.22 -6.72 -2.80
N LEU A 115 -1.07 -6.02 -2.78
CA LEU A 115 -1.04 -4.56 -2.58
C LEU A 115 -1.91 -3.83 -3.61
N GLY A 116 -1.98 -4.36 -4.85
CA GLY A 116 -2.83 -3.80 -5.90
C GLY A 116 -4.31 -3.77 -5.55
N ASN A 117 -4.77 -4.64 -4.64
CA ASN A 117 -6.14 -4.65 -4.14
C ASN A 117 -6.37 -3.82 -2.88
N LYS A 118 -5.33 -3.17 -2.34
CA LYS A 118 -5.42 -2.51 -1.04
C LYS A 118 -5.21 -1.01 -1.15
N ALA A 119 -6.00 -0.27 -0.38
CA ALA A 119 -5.87 1.17 -0.26
C ALA A 119 -5.98 1.61 1.20
N LEU A 120 -5.50 2.82 1.48
CA LEU A 120 -5.77 3.49 2.75
C LEU A 120 -7.18 4.08 2.70
N LEU A 121 -7.97 3.88 3.75
CA LEU A 121 -9.32 4.43 3.83
C LEU A 121 -9.66 4.80 5.27
N GLU A 122 -10.38 5.90 5.47
CA GLU A 122 -10.89 6.30 6.77
C GLU A 122 -11.81 5.22 7.35
N LYS A 123 -11.58 4.82 8.59
CA LYS A 123 -12.31 3.75 9.27
C LYS A 123 -13.84 3.87 9.13
N ARG A 124 -14.38 5.08 9.32
CA ARG A 124 -15.84 5.32 9.21
C ARG A 124 -16.38 5.08 7.80
N ILE A 125 -15.57 5.34 6.78
CA ILE A 125 -15.94 5.12 5.38
C ILE A 125 -15.78 3.63 5.07
N ASN A 126 -14.70 3.02 5.52
CA ASN A 126 -14.44 1.59 5.36
C ASN A 126 -15.59 0.74 5.92
N ILE A 127 -16.08 1.06 7.12
CA ILE A 127 -17.25 0.39 7.72
C ILE A 127 -18.51 0.54 6.84
N ARG A 128 -18.72 1.69 6.22
CA ARG A 128 -19.88 1.92 5.33
C ARG A 128 -19.73 1.25 3.97
N ALA A 129 -18.53 1.25 3.42
CA ALA A 129 -18.21 0.59 2.15
C ALA A 129 -18.26 -0.93 2.29
N SER A 130 -18.00 -1.46 3.50
CA SER A 130 -18.16 -2.88 3.83
C SER A 130 -17.55 -3.81 2.75
N ASP A 131 -18.21 -4.92 2.47
CA ASP A 131 -17.85 -5.91 1.45
C ASP A 131 -18.64 -5.77 0.13
N TYR A 132 -19.15 -4.57 -0.13
CA TYR A 132 -19.86 -4.27 -1.37
C TYR A 132 -18.94 -4.40 -2.59
N ARG A 133 -19.56 -4.51 -3.79
CA ARG A 133 -18.85 -4.41 -5.06
C ARG A 133 -18.31 -3.00 -5.23
N PHE A 134 -17.26 -2.85 -6.04
CA PHE A 134 -16.66 -1.54 -6.30
C PHE A 134 -17.68 -0.51 -6.81
N THR A 135 -18.57 -0.92 -7.70
CA THR A 135 -19.68 -0.09 -8.19
C THR A 135 -20.52 0.51 -7.08
N ASP A 136 -20.76 -0.23 -6.00
CA ASP A 136 -21.51 0.25 -4.84
C ASP A 136 -20.62 1.01 -3.85
N LYS A 137 -19.33 0.67 -3.75
CA LYS A 137 -18.36 1.36 -2.90
C LYS A 137 -18.07 2.78 -3.37
N LYS A 138 -18.15 3.06 -4.67
CA LYS A 138 -17.89 4.39 -5.26
C LYS A 138 -18.61 5.49 -4.52
N LYS A 139 -19.92 5.34 -4.27
CA LYS A 139 -20.71 6.36 -3.54
C LYS A 139 -20.18 6.64 -2.12
N TYR A 140 -19.57 5.63 -1.45
CA TYR A 140 -19.02 5.82 -0.11
C TYR A 140 -17.67 6.53 -0.16
N TYR A 141 -16.88 6.27 -1.21
CA TYR A 141 -15.61 6.96 -1.43
C TYR A 141 -15.85 8.42 -1.84
N GLU A 142 -16.80 8.68 -2.71
CA GLU A 142 -17.15 10.04 -3.18
C GLU A 142 -17.92 10.85 -2.13
N GLY A 143 -18.60 10.19 -1.21
CA GLY A 143 -19.57 10.80 -0.31
C GLY A 143 -20.97 10.88 -0.95
N PHE A 144 -21.99 11.00 -0.10
CA PHE A 144 -23.39 11.01 -0.58
C PHE A 144 -24.32 11.67 0.42
N THR A 145 -25.50 12.06 -0.05
CA THR A 145 -26.59 12.48 0.83
C THR A 145 -27.53 11.30 1.04
N ASN A 146 -27.79 10.96 2.30
CA ASN A 146 -28.68 9.84 2.63
C ASN A 146 -30.17 10.23 2.50
N SER A 147 -31.07 9.25 2.64
CA SER A 147 -32.54 9.46 2.53
C SER A 147 -33.14 10.45 3.56
N LYS A 148 -32.38 10.77 4.62
CA LYS A 148 -32.77 11.77 5.63
C LYS A 148 -32.18 13.16 5.35
N GLY A 149 -31.59 13.39 4.19
CA GLY A 149 -30.95 14.66 3.82
C GLY A 149 -29.60 14.93 4.48
N GLN A 150 -28.99 13.95 5.17
CA GLN A 150 -27.69 14.13 5.83
C GLN A 150 -26.56 13.85 4.83
N VAL A 151 -25.65 14.80 4.71
CA VAL A 151 -24.41 14.64 3.94
C VAL A 151 -23.47 13.66 4.67
N LYS A 152 -22.99 12.66 3.96
CA LYS A 152 -21.94 11.74 4.36
C LYS A 152 -20.70 12.06 3.53
N GLU A 153 -19.71 12.59 4.19
CA GLU A 153 -18.42 12.92 3.56
C GLU A 153 -17.77 11.69 2.93
N GLY A 154 -17.10 11.90 1.81
CA GLY A 154 -16.25 10.93 1.14
C GLY A 154 -14.85 10.87 1.74
N THR A 155 -13.96 10.14 1.04
CA THR A 155 -12.57 9.96 1.45
C THR A 155 -11.71 11.18 1.08
N GLY A 156 -10.69 11.45 1.89
CA GLY A 156 -9.60 12.36 1.56
C GLY A 156 -8.46 11.67 0.79
N VAL A 157 -8.57 10.37 0.49
CA VAL A 157 -7.55 9.60 -0.25
C VAL A 157 -7.78 9.76 -1.75
N VAL A 158 -6.96 10.60 -2.39
CA VAL A 158 -7.14 11.03 -3.79
C VAL A 158 -7.10 9.86 -4.76
N GLU A 159 -6.24 8.87 -4.55
CA GLU A 159 -6.17 7.71 -5.44
C GLU A 159 -7.50 6.92 -5.53
N LEU A 160 -8.27 6.84 -4.44
CA LEU A 160 -9.58 6.19 -4.47
C LEU A 160 -10.60 7.02 -5.24
N LEU A 161 -10.55 8.34 -5.13
CA LEU A 161 -11.39 9.25 -5.92
C LEU A 161 -11.04 9.17 -7.41
N ASP A 162 -9.75 9.10 -7.76
CA ASP A 162 -9.30 8.91 -9.14
C ASP A 162 -9.81 7.57 -9.70
N LEU A 163 -9.77 6.50 -8.90
CA LEU A 163 -10.33 5.19 -9.30
C LEU A 163 -11.85 5.26 -9.53
N THR A 164 -12.61 5.97 -8.68
CA THR A 164 -14.06 6.11 -8.90
C THR A 164 -14.38 6.89 -10.16
N ALA A 165 -13.57 7.88 -10.51
CA ALA A 165 -13.75 8.71 -11.69
C ALA A 165 -13.41 7.99 -13.00
N THR A 166 -12.43 7.07 -12.97
CA THR A 166 -11.86 6.45 -14.18
C THR A 166 -12.33 5.02 -14.45
N SER A 167 -12.79 4.29 -13.43
CA SER A 167 -13.11 2.87 -13.53
C SER A 167 -14.60 2.63 -13.30
N ALA A 168 -15.23 1.88 -14.21
CA ALA A 168 -16.62 1.44 -14.04
C ALA A 168 -16.76 0.35 -12.97
N ASP A 169 -15.85 -0.62 -12.98
CA ASP A 169 -15.69 -1.69 -11.96
C ASP A 169 -14.21 -1.84 -11.61
N PHE A 170 -13.92 -2.66 -10.60
CA PHE A 170 -12.56 -3.01 -10.20
C PHE A 170 -12.38 -4.53 -10.28
N THR A 171 -11.55 -4.96 -11.21
CA THR A 171 -11.37 -6.34 -11.63
C THR A 171 -10.00 -6.89 -11.23
N GLU A 172 -9.75 -8.17 -11.51
CA GLU A 172 -8.43 -8.78 -11.31
C GLU A 172 -7.33 -8.10 -12.13
N ASN A 173 -7.64 -7.67 -13.35
CA ASN A 173 -6.67 -6.94 -14.18
C ASN A 173 -6.30 -5.60 -13.55
N ASP A 174 -7.26 -4.89 -12.97
CA ASP A 174 -7.01 -3.63 -12.26
C ASP A 174 -6.11 -3.86 -11.03
N ILE A 175 -6.30 -4.96 -10.30
CA ILE A 175 -5.45 -5.36 -9.18
C ILE A 175 -4.00 -5.56 -9.67
N ILE A 176 -3.82 -6.35 -10.74
CA ILE A 176 -2.50 -6.68 -11.29
C ILE A 176 -1.80 -5.43 -11.80
N ASP A 177 -2.49 -4.60 -12.56
CA ASP A 177 -1.90 -3.39 -13.15
C ASP A 177 -1.55 -2.35 -12.09
N ARG A 178 -2.42 -2.19 -11.08
CA ARG A 178 -2.12 -1.29 -9.96
C ARG A 178 -0.93 -1.80 -9.13
N TYR A 179 -0.86 -3.10 -8.88
CA TYR A 179 0.29 -3.72 -8.20
C TYR A 179 1.59 -3.45 -8.95
N LYS A 180 1.63 -3.69 -10.26
CA LYS A 180 2.82 -3.42 -11.11
C LYS A 180 3.26 -1.96 -10.98
N LYS A 181 2.33 -1.02 -11.09
CA LYS A 181 2.62 0.43 -10.93
C LYS A 181 3.21 0.74 -9.56
N MET A 182 2.67 0.14 -8.49
CA MET A 182 3.19 0.34 -7.13
C MET A 182 4.63 -0.18 -6.99
N ILE A 183 4.92 -1.37 -7.51
CA ILE A 183 6.26 -1.97 -7.43
C ILE A 183 7.26 -1.23 -8.29
N ASP A 184 6.88 -0.81 -9.50
CA ASP A 184 7.74 0.01 -10.37
C ASP A 184 8.10 1.34 -9.70
N CYS A 185 7.11 2.00 -9.11
CA CYS A 185 7.32 3.23 -8.36
C CYS A 185 8.25 3.01 -7.16
N PHE A 186 8.08 1.89 -6.45
CA PHE A 186 8.91 1.56 -5.30
C PHE A 186 10.36 1.24 -5.70
N ILE A 187 10.58 0.51 -6.79
CA ILE A 187 11.92 0.26 -7.32
C ILE A 187 12.61 1.57 -7.72
N ASN A 188 11.90 2.47 -8.39
CA ASN A 188 12.42 3.80 -8.72
C ASN A 188 12.77 4.60 -7.45
N TYR A 189 11.95 4.50 -6.41
CA TYR A 189 12.24 5.11 -5.10
C TYR A 189 13.52 4.54 -4.49
N LEU A 190 13.73 3.23 -4.55
CA LEU A 190 14.97 2.60 -4.06
C LEU A 190 16.19 3.02 -4.87
N GLN A 191 16.08 3.15 -6.20
CA GLN A 191 17.14 3.64 -7.08
C GLN A 191 17.54 5.08 -6.72
N LYS A 192 16.56 5.98 -6.59
CA LYS A 192 16.79 7.38 -6.17
C LYS A 192 17.48 7.48 -4.81
N ASN A 193 17.28 6.51 -3.94
CA ASN A 193 17.92 6.43 -2.63
C ASN A 193 19.23 5.60 -2.64
N SER A 194 19.76 5.24 -3.81
CA SER A 194 20.99 4.48 -3.97
C SER A 194 20.98 3.12 -3.22
N LEU A 195 19.84 2.43 -3.19
CA LEU A 195 19.67 1.12 -2.56
C LEU A 195 19.70 -0.03 -3.58
N ILE A 196 19.54 0.26 -4.87
CA ILE A 196 19.67 -0.70 -5.97
C ILE A 196 21.12 -0.73 -6.45
N LYS A 197 21.60 -1.91 -6.93
CA LYS A 197 22.89 -2.11 -7.58
C LYS A 197 22.89 -1.49 -8.97
#